data_fe5140cc80099642f9a0e0a0c01f4266
#
_entry.id   fe5140cc80099642f9a0e0a0c01f4266
#
_cell.length_a   1.000
_cell.length_b   1.000
_cell.length_c   1.000
_cell.angle_alpha   90.00
_cell.angle_beta   90.00
_cell.angle_gamma   90.00
#
_symmetry.space_group_name_H-M   'P 1'
#
loop_
_entity.id
_entity.type
_entity.pdbx_description
1 polymer ?
#
loop_
_entity_poly.entity_id
_entity_poly.type
_entity_poly.pdbx_seq_one_letter_code
_entity_poly.pdbx_strand_id
1 'polypeptide(L)'
;MPTVTRVLPWRRQSVRVESELMAIVEAYRTGRPDASIERIQRAYRLAATSHGDQRRKSGESYISHPLAVAKVVAEFGLDDVAISAALLHDAVEDTALSCEQIRQEFGEAVEHVVDLSLIHI
;
A
#
# COMPACT_ATOMS: atom_id res chain seq x y z
N MET A 1 -6.40 38.47 -8.71
CA MET A 1 -6.37 38.07 -7.33
C MET A 1 -6.22 36.56 -7.21
N PRO A 2 -5.15 36.08 -6.59
CA PRO A 2 -5.03 34.66 -6.44
C PRO A 2 -6.11 34.15 -5.50
N THR A 3 -7.00 33.38 -6.04
CA THR A 3 -7.96 32.66 -5.24
C THR A 3 -7.18 31.62 -4.45
N VAL A 4 -7.19 31.76 -3.14
CA VAL A 4 -6.67 30.72 -2.28
C VAL A 4 -7.57 29.50 -2.50
N THR A 5 -7.07 28.55 -3.25
CA THR A 5 -7.81 27.30 -3.47
C THR A 5 -7.75 26.52 -2.17
N ARG A 6 -8.85 26.49 -1.45
CA ARG A 6 -8.96 25.62 -0.31
C ARG A 6 -8.95 24.19 -0.81
N VAL A 7 -7.91 23.46 -0.46
CA VAL A 7 -7.85 22.05 -0.75
C VAL A 7 -8.82 21.36 0.21
N LEU A 8 -9.81 20.69 -0.33
CA LEU A 8 -10.77 19.92 0.46
C LEU A 8 -10.03 18.83 1.24
N PRO A 9 -10.46 18.49 2.46
CA PRO A 9 -9.75 17.49 3.28
C PRO A 9 -9.49 16.17 2.58
N TRP A 10 -10.44 15.66 1.79
CA TRP A 10 -10.25 14.42 1.05
C TRP A 10 -9.19 14.55 -0.05
N ARG A 11 -9.06 15.72 -0.68
CA ARG A 11 -8.02 15.97 -1.68
C ARG A 11 -6.63 16.01 -1.05
N ARG A 12 -6.51 16.55 0.15
CA ARG A 12 -5.24 16.56 0.86
C ARG A 12 -4.78 15.15 1.19
N GLN A 13 -5.71 14.27 1.58
CA GLN A 13 -5.39 12.88 1.83
C GLN A 13 -4.95 12.15 0.56
N SER A 14 -5.63 12.39 -0.57
CA SER A 14 -5.26 11.80 -1.86
C SER A 14 -3.86 12.22 -2.28
N VAL A 15 -3.52 13.49 -2.16
CA VAL A 15 -2.18 14.01 -2.50
C VAL A 15 -1.12 13.40 -1.59
N ARG A 16 -1.40 13.28 -0.29
CA ARG A 16 -0.47 12.66 0.67
C ARG A 16 -0.23 11.19 0.32
N VAL A 17 -1.29 10.46 0.01
CA VAL A 17 -1.21 9.04 -0.34
C VAL A 17 -0.39 8.84 -1.62
N GLU A 18 -0.61 9.67 -2.63
CA GLU A 18 0.18 9.62 -3.86
C GLU A 18 1.65 9.91 -3.61
N SER A 19 1.96 10.90 -2.75
CA SER A 19 3.33 11.23 -2.38
C SER A 19 4.01 10.08 -1.64
N GLU A 20 3.29 9.41 -0.75
CA GLU A 20 3.80 8.25 -0.02
C GLU A 20 4.06 7.08 -0.96
N LEU A 21 3.17 6.83 -1.91
CA LEU A 21 3.37 5.78 -2.91
C LEU A 21 4.59 6.07 -3.77
N MET A 22 4.78 7.32 -4.18
CA MET A 22 5.96 7.70 -4.95
C MET A 22 7.26 7.53 -4.16
N ALA A 23 7.23 7.81 -2.86
CA ALA A 23 8.39 7.59 -2.00
C ALA A 23 8.75 6.09 -1.92
N ILE A 24 7.75 5.22 -1.87
CA ILE A 24 7.95 3.77 -1.92
C ILE A 24 8.61 3.36 -3.24
N VAL A 25 8.09 3.87 -4.35
CA VAL A 25 8.62 3.57 -5.69
C VAL A 25 10.07 4.03 -5.81
N GLU A 26 10.38 5.23 -5.35
CA GLU A 26 11.75 5.75 -5.38
C GLU A 26 12.69 4.88 -4.55
N ALA A 27 12.28 4.50 -3.34
CA ALA A 27 13.08 3.62 -2.49
C ALA A 27 13.32 2.26 -3.15
N TYR A 28 12.28 1.69 -3.74
CA TYR A 28 12.36 0.40 -4.43
C TYR A 28 13.33 0.46 -5.62
N ARG A 29 13.29 1.56 -6.38
CA ARG A 29 14.14 1.74 -7.56
C ARG A 29 15.58 2.12 -7.24
N THR A 30 15.88 2.45 -5.99
CA THR A 30 17.25 2.66 -5.56
C THR A 30 18.00 1.34 -5.71
N GLY A 31 18.97 1.27 -6.61
CA GLY A 31 19.66 0.05 -6.97
C GLY A 31 18.93 -0.83 -7.99
N ARG A 32 17.72 -0.46 -8.39
CA ARG A 32 16.90 -1.18 -9.39
C ARG A 32 16.26 -0.19 -10.35
N PRO A 33 17.05 0.64 -11.07
CA PRO A 33 16.47 1.77 -11.83
C PRO A 33 15.50 1.36 -12.93
N ASP A 34 15.65 0.15 -13.47
CA ASP A 34 14.79 -0.34 -14.56
C ASP A 34 13.70 -1.31 -14.08
N ALA A 35 13.54 -1.48 -12.77
CA ALA A 35 12.58 -2.44 -12.24
C ALA A 35 11.14 -1.97 -12.52
N SER A 36 10.27 -2.94 -12.84
CA SER A 36 8.85 -2.68 -12.99
C SER A 36 8.21 -2.42 -11.64
N ILE A 37 7.35 -1.43 -11.57
CA ILE A 37 6.58 -1.10 -10.35
C ILE A 37 5.14 -1.55 -10.45
N GLU A 38 4.80 -2.31 -11.48
CA GLU A 38 3.42 -2.72 -11.74
C GLU A 38 2.80 -3.49 -10.58
N ARG A 39 3.54 -4.43 -10.01
CA ARG A 39 3.05 -5.23 -8.86
C ARG A 39 2.74 -4.33 -7.67
N ILE A 40 3.61 -3.39 -7.36
CA ILE A 40 3.42 -2.44 -6.27
C ILE A 40 2.19 -1.57 -6.50
N GLN A 41 2.04 -1.04 -7.71
CA GLN A 41 0.89 -0.22 -8.08
C GLN A 41 -0.42 -0.99 -7.98
N ARG A 42 -0.44 -2.23 -8.43
CA ARG A 42 -1.63 -3.09 -8.35
C ARG A 42 -1.98 -3.41 -6.91
N ALA A 43 -0.98 -3.70 -6.09
CA ALA A 43 -1.18 -3.97 -4.67
C ALA A 43 -1.75 -2.75 -3.95
N TYR A 44 -1.22 -1.58 -4.24
CA TYR A 44 -1.75 -0.34 -3.69
C TYR A 44 -3.22 -0.14 -4.08
N ARG A 45 -3.55 -0.29 -5.36
CA ARG A 45 -4.94 -0.11 -5.83
C ARG A 45 -5.90 -1.10 -5.19
N LEU A 46 -5.50 -2.36 -5.07
CA LEU A 46 -6.33 -3.36 -4.43
C LEU A 46 -6.54 -3.05 -2.94
N ALA A 47 -5.49 -2.67 -2.23
CA ALA A 47 -5.58 -2.29 -0.82
C ALA A 47 -6.48 -1.07 -0.64
N ALA A 48 -6.29 -0.04 -1.45
CA ALA A 48 -7.09 1.18 -1.37
C ALA A 48 -8.57 0.90 -1.66
N THR A 49 -8.86 0.10 -2.69
CA THR A 49 -10.22 -0.28 -3.04
C THR A 49 -10.86 -1.11 -1.94
N SER A 50 -10.12 -2.05 -1.36
CA SER A 50 -10.64 -2.95 -0.33
C SER A 50 -10.99 -2.20 0.96
N HIS A 51 -10.16 -1.25 1.37
CA HIS A 51 -10.45 -0.42 2.54
C HIS A 51 -11.55 0.62 2.26
N GLY A 52 -11.68 1.06 1.01
CA GLY A 52 -12.70 2.03 0.62
C GLY A 52 -12.63 3.30 1.45
N ASP A 53 -13.75 3.68 2.05
CA ASP A 53 -13.86 4.90 2.86
C ASP A 53 -13.61 4.65 4.36
N GLN A 54 -13.12 3.48 4.73
CA GLN A 54 -12.85 3.17 6.13
C GLN A 54 -11.86 4.15 6.74
N ARG A 55 -12.10 4.50 8.00
CA ARG A 55 -11.24 5.38 8.77
C ARG A 55 -10.83 4.71 10.08
N ARG A 56 -9.61 4.94 10.50
CA ARG A 56 -9.16 4.53 11.82
C ARG A 56 -9.78 5.44 12.87
N LYS A 57 -9.73 5.03 14.15
CA LYS A 57 -10.25 5.84 15.26
C LYS A 57 -9.63 7.24 15.31
N SER A 58 -8.40 7.38 14.81
CA SER A 58 -7.71 8.67 14.70
C SER A 58 -8.27 9.58 13.60
N GLY A 59 -9.17 9.08 12.74
CA GLY A 59 -9.69 9.80 11.59
C GLY A 59 -8.86 9.63 10.33
N GLU A 60 -7.71 8.97 10.40
CA GLU A 60 -6.85 8.72 9.25
C GLU A 60 -7.42 7.61 8.37
N SER A 61 -7.14 7.71 7.07
CA SER A 61 -7.48 6.65 6.13
C SER A 61 -6.72 5.37 6.49
N TYR A 62 -7.39 4.21 6.36
CA TYR A 62 -6.75 2.92 6.62
C TYR A 62 -5.53 2.66 5.75
N ILE A 63 -5.51 3.17 4.52
CA ILE A 63 -4.40 2.96 3.60
C ILE A 63 -3.10 3.63 4.09
N SER A 64 -3.18 4.63 4.95
CA SER A 64 -2.00 5.35 5.45
C SER A 64 -1.05 4.43 6.22
N HIS A 65 -1.57 3.50 7.00
CA HIS A 65 -0.75 2.57 7.77
C HIS A 65 0.00 1.57 6.88
N PRO A 66 -0.66 0.84 5.98
CA PRO A 66 0.06 -0.05 5.06
C PRO A 66 1.08 0.69 4.19
N LEU A 67 0.79 1.93 3.79
CA LEU A 67 1.76 2.73 3.04
C LEU A 67 3.02 3.02 3.87
N ALA A 68 2.85 3.37 5.14
CA ALA A 68 3.98 3.62 6.03
C ALA A 68 4.83 2.36 6.22
N VAL A 69 4.20 1.20 6.41
CA VAL A 69 4.91 -0.08 6.55
C VAL A 69 5.65 -0.42 5.26
N ALA A 70 4.99 -0.28 4.12
CA ALA A 70 5.58 -0.57 2.81
C ALA A 70 6.79 0.33 2.52
N LYS A 71 6.74 1.57 2.97
CA LYS A 71 7.88 2.49 2.82
C LYS A 71 9.09 2.00 3.59
N VAL A 72 8.90 1.56 4.84
CA VAL A 72 9.99 0.99 5.64
C VAL A 72 10.57 -0.25 4.96
N VAL A 73 9.71 -1.14 4.47
CA VAL A 73 10.11 -2.35 3.76
C VAL A 73 10.96 -2.00 2.52
N ALA A 74 10.53 -1.00 1.75
CA ALA A 74 11.26 -0.56 0.56
C ALA A 74 12.60 0.07 0.92
N GLU A 75 12.66 0.86 1.99
CA GLU A 75 13.90 1.48 2.45
C GLU A 75 14.93 0.46 2.94
N PHE A 76 14.47 -0.68 3.43
CA PHE A 76 15.35 -1.79 3.79
C PHE A 76 15.86 -2.58 2.57
N GLY A 77 15.45 -2.21 1.38
CA GLY A 77 15.93 -2.83 0.15
C GLY A 77 15.24 -4.13 -0.22
N LEU A 78 14.09 -4.42 0.36
CA LEU A 78 13.33 -5.63 0.05
C LEU A 78 12.64 -5.50 -1.31
N ASP A 79 12.24 -6.64 -1.87
CA ASP A 79 11.71 -6.68 -3.23
C ASP A 79 10.22 -6.29 -3.32
N ASP A 80 9.69 -6.30 -4.54
CA ASP A 80 8.30 -5.93 -4.79
C ASP A 80 7.30 -6.93 -4.20
N VAL A 81 7.69 -8.18 -3.99
CA VAL A 81 6.84 -9.17 -3.30
C VAL A 81 6.62 -8.72 -1.85
N ALA A 82 7.68 -8.38 -1.15
CA ALA A 82 7.60 -7.94 0.23
C ALA A 82 6.83 -6.62 0.36
N ILE A 83 7.08 -5.68 -0.54
CA ILE A 83 6.38 -4.38 -0.55
C ILE A 83 4.89 -4.57 -0.80
N SER A 84 4.54 -5.41 -1.78
CA SER A 84 3.14 -5.69 -2.10
C SER A 84 2.42 -6.38 -0.94
N ALA A 85 3.09 -7.33 -0.29
CA ALA A 85 2.52 -8.01 0.89
C ALA A 85 2.28 -7.01 2.03
N ALA A 86 3.21 -6.08 2.24
CA ALA A 86 3.05 -5.04 3.26
C ALA A 86 1.82 -4.17 2.98
N LEU A 87 1.59 -3.83 1.71
CA LEU A 87 0.43 -3.04 1.31
C LEU A 87 -0.90 -3.78 1.51
N LEU A 88 -0.89 -5.09 1.37
CA LEU A 88 -2.11 -5.90 1.34
C LEU A 88 -2.49 -6.55 2.66
N HIS A 89 -1.56 -6.70 3.60
CA HIS A 89 -1.82 -7.52 4.78
C HIS A 89 -2.96 -6.99 5.67
N ASP A 90 -3.05 -5.68 5.88
CA ASP A 90 -4.13 -5.09 6.67
C ASP A 90 -5.49 -5.25 5.99
N ALA A 91 -5.51 -5.22 4.65
CA ALA A 91 -6.75 -5.41 3.91
C ALA A 91 -7.33 -6.81 4.12
N VAL A 92 -6.49 -7.83 4.22
CA VAL A 92 -6.96 -9.19 4.50
C VAL A 92 -7.56 -9.29 5.90
N GLU A 93 -6.94 -8.64 6.89
CA GLU A 93 -7.47 -8.64 8.26
C GLU A 93 -8.77 -7.85 8.41
N ASP A 94 -8.84 -6.69 7.76
CA ASP A 94 -9.86 -5.68 8.06
C ASP A 94 -10.95 -5.55 7.00
N THR A 95 -10.85 -6.29 5.89
CA THR A 95 -11.84 -6.22 4.81
C THR A 95 -12.23 -7.62 4.34
N ALA A 96 -13.08 -7.69 3.32
CA ALA A 96 -13.50 -8.97 2.72
C ALA A 96 -12.45 -9.59 1.81
N LEU A 97 -11.31 -8.92 1.59
CA LEU A 97 -10.24 -9.43 0.74
C LEU A 97 -9.65 -10.71 1.36
N SER A 98 -9.55 -11.77 0.58
CA SER A 98 -9.04 -13.06 1.05
C SER A 98 -7.64 -13.36 0.50
N CYS A 99 -6.90 -14.22 1.20
CA CYS A 99 -5.60 -14.70 0.72
C CYS A 99 -5.75 -15.42 -0.63
N GLU A 100 -6.86 -16.10 -0.87
CA GLU A 100 -7.13 -16.75 -2.15
C GLU A 100 -7.17 -15.73 -3.31
N GLN A 101 -7.82 -14.60 -3.10
CA GLN A 101 -7.86 -13.54 -4.10
C GLN A 101 -6.46 -12.97 -4.37
N ILE A 102 -5.66 -12.81 -3.33
CA ILE A 102 -4.28 -12.35 -3.46
C ILE A 102 -3.47 -13.35 -4.28
N ARG A 103 -3.63 -14.64 -4.01
CA ARG A 103 -2.93 -15.67 -4.75
C ARG A 103 -3.27 -15.62 -6.25
N GLN A 104 -4.56 -15.43 -6.57
CA GLN A 104 -5.02 -15.36 -7.96
C GLN A 104 -4.48 -14.13 -8.68
N GLU A 105 -4.39 -13.00 -8.01
CA GLU A 105 -3.98 -11.75 -8.65
C GLU A 105 -2.47 -11.50 -8.60
N PHE A 106 -1.79 -11.96 -7.56
CA PHE A 106 -0.38 -11.65 -7.32
C PHE A 106 0.54 -12.86 -7.28
N GLY A 107 -0.04 -14.07 -7.24
CA GLY A 107 0.74 -15.30 -7.19
C GLY A 107 1.01 -15.77 -5.77
N GLU A 108 1.60 -16.96 -5.69
CA GLU A 108 1.86 -17.64 -4.42
C GLU A 108 2.86 -16.92 -3.52
N ALA A 109 3.85 -16.26 -4.12
CA ALA A 109 4.89 -15.59 -3.35
C ALA A 109 4.33 -14.46 -2.48
N VAL A 110 3.49 -13.61 -3.06
CA VAL A 110 2.85 -12.51 -2.32
C VAL A 110 1.88 -13.07 -1.27
N GLU A 111 1.05 -14.02 -1.67
CA GLU A 111 0.08 -14.66 -0.77
C GLU A 111 0.79 -15.30 0.44
N HIS A 112 1.89 -15.99 0.21
CA HIS A 112 2.65 -16.64 1.27
C HIS A 112 3.19 -15.63 2.29
N VAL A 113 3.73 -14.51 1.83
CA VAL A 113 4.24 -13.47 2.73
C VAL A 113 3.11 -12.81 3.53
N VAL A 114 1.98 -12.55 2.88
CA VAL A 114 0.79 -12.01 3.58
C VAL A 114 0.32 -12.98 4.66
N ASP A 115 0.21 -14.26 4.32
CA ASP A 115 -0.23 -15.31 5.24
C ASP A 115 0.70 -15.42 6.45
N LEU A 116 2.01 -15.36 6.24
CA LEU A 116 2.99 -15.37 7.33
C LEU A 116 2.83 -14.15 8.24
N SER A 117 2.52 -12.98 7.67
CA SER A 117 2.30 -11.76 8.45
C SER A 117 1.10 -11.88 9.38
N LEU A 118 0.07 -12.60 8.97
CA LEU A 118 -1.14 -12.80 9.77
C LEU A 118 -0.93 -13.75 10.93
N ILE A 119 0.06 -14.63 10.84
CA ILE A 119 0.35 -15.61 11.90
C ILE A 119 1.08 -14.98 13.09
N HIS A 120 1.77 -13.86 12.87
CA HIS A 120 2.53 -13.17 13.89
C HIS A 120 1.70 -12.16 14.66
N ILE A 121 0.75 -12.61 15.36
CA ILE A 121 -0.08 -11.72 16.19
C ILE A 121 0.28 -11.92 17.66
#